data_8fe735334341b21de42cbe87f4482fca
#
_entry.id   8fe735334341b21de42cbe87f4482fca
#
_cell.length_a   1.000
_cell.length_b   1.000
_cell.length_c   1.000
_cell.angle_alpha   90.00
_cell.angle_beta   90.00
_cell.angle_gamma   90.00
#
_symmetry.space_group_name_H-M   'P 1'
#
loop_
_entity.id
_entity.type
_entity.pdbx_description
1 polymer ?
#
loop_
_entity_poly.entity_id
_entity_poly.type
_entity_poly.pdbx_seq_one_letter_code
_entity_poly.pdbx_strand_id
1 'polypeptide(L)'
;MSIWEIARRFRLSRNTVRTILKQKGEMPVRIRPSKVRIEAELLERLYRECDGWAQRVHEKLVEEEGVPVPYSTLTRLLRERGLSKEPPRRCDRVPDVPGAEMQHDTTSYASVRLGDTPTKLIASLLYLRYSKRRYLQFFRVFNRFRMKCFLHQALMFWGYAARVCIIDNTNLARLKGTGRNAVIVPEMAAFAQEHGFRFVCHEKGHANRKAGEERSFWTVETNFFPGRHFSSLEDLNQQAWEWATVRMEHRPVAKTGLIPSQAFEQECAALVVLPAHLPAPYLGHKRKIDQYGFVPFDGNYYWTPRDPARSDRQVKVLEYSDRLQIYRNRKDVAEYVLPPDGVKNKLFSPEGMAKPVHQPKHRRKPTEEEEKRLRALSPTVEDYLDFVLPSRRGIERHHFLRQLFLWAERLTPALFLPVVERARRYGITDLPTFERIARLSIRQGEISLPGAEVDESLEEREAYQQGRLTEAPDFSSYDQMLEEAEEEEEKDG
;
A
#
# COMPACT_ATOMS: atom_id res chain seq x y z
N MET A 1 40.69 -5.90 -61.50
CA MET A 1 39.61 -4.85 -61.41
C MET A 1 40.25 -3.50 -61.09
N SER A 2 39.96 -2.49 -61.96
CA SER A 2 40.40 -1.13 -61.63
C SER A 2 39.67 -0.51 -60.47
N ILE A 3 40.30 0.49 -59.82
CA ILE A 3 39.67 1.25 -58.73
C ILE A 3 38.33 1.85 -59.18
N TRP A 4 38.23 2.20 -60.47
CA TRP A 4 37.03 2.78 -61.05
C TRP A 4 35.90 1.74 -61.17
N GLU A 5 36.17 0.50 -61.53
CA GLU A 5 35.21 -0.61 -61.60
C GLU A 5 34.73 -1.01 -60.24
N ILE A 6 35.62 -1.07 -59.20
CA ILE A 6 35.28 -1.33 -57.82
C ILE A 6 34.35 -0.24 -57.27
N ALA A 7 34.71 1.03 -57.48
CA ALA A 7 33.93 2.15 -57.02
C ALA A 7 32.49 2.18 -57.62
N ARG A 8 32.38 1.86 -58.94
CA ARG A 8 31.11 1.75 -59.65
C ARG A 8 30.25 0.58 -59.16
N ARG A 9 30.87 -0.60 -59.03
CA ARG A 9 30.17 -1.83 -58.62
C ARG A 9 29.63 -1.76 -57.21
N PHE A 10 30.38 -1.18 -56.27
CA PHE A 10 30.00 -1.05 -54.86
C PHE A 10 29.37 0.31 -54.52
N ARG A 11 29.16 1.17 -55.49
CA ARG A 11 28.62 2.55 -55.27
C ARG A 11 29.39 3.34 -54.23
N LEU A 12 30.70 3.21 -54.16
CA LEU A 12 31.59 3.94 -53.29
C LEU A 12 32.38 5.00 -54.01
N SER A 13 32.85 6.02 -53.24
CA SER A 13 33.76 7.00 -53.82
C SER A 13 35.13 6.33 -54.15
N ARG A 14 35.79 6.81 -55.20
CA ARG A 14 37.17 6.34 -55.58
C ARG A 14 38.15 6.51 -54.39
N ASN A 15 37.97 7.60 -53.61
CA ASN A 15 38.81 7.85 -52.45
C ASN A 15 38.52 6.84 -51.32
N THR A 16 37.26 6.42 -51.10
CA THR A 16 36.90 5.35 -50.18
C THR A 16 37.54 4.03 -50.54
N VAL A 17 37.50 3.68 -51.86
CA VAL A 17 38.15 2.42 -52.35
C VAL A 17 39.68 2.50 -52.18
N ARG A 18 40.32 3.60 -52.50
CA ARG A 18 41.76 3.81 -52.25
C ARG A 18 42.12 3.67 -50.79
N THR A 19 41.32 4.22 -49.91
CA THR A 19 41.52 4.13 -48.44
C THR A 19 41.41 2.70 -47.95
N ILE A 20 40.39 1.95 -48.43
CA ILE A 20 40.20 0.53 -48.09
C ILE A 20 41.39 -0.34 -48.59
N LEU A 21 41.83 -0.10 -49.80
CA LEU A 21 42.97 -0.79 -50.35
C LEU A 21 44.29 -0.48 -49.63
N LYS A 22 44.49 0.75 -49.20
CA LYS A 22 45.67 1.11 -48.38
C LYS A 22 45.65 0.43 -46.99
N GLN A 23 44.47 0.11 -46.46
CA GLN A 23 44.29 -0.52 -45.17
C GLN A 23 44.40 -2.06 -45.21
N LYS A 24 44.71 -2.66 -46.38
CA LYS A 24 44.90 -4.11 -46.56
C LYS A 24 43.76 -4.97 -45.97
N GLY A 25 42.52 -4.45 -45.94
CA GLY A 25 41.36 -5.15 -45.38
C GLY A 25 41.16 -4.94 -43.89
N GLU A 26 41.99 -4.22 -43.20
CA GLU A 26 41.76 -3.81 -41.82
C GLU A 26 40.77 -2.64 -41.76
N MET A 27 39.72 -2.76 -40.93
CA MET A 27 38.79 -1.65 -40.67
C MET A 27 39.46 -0.66 -39.72
N PRO A 28 39.63 0.63 -40.11
CA PRO A 28 40.22 1.57 -39.19
C PRO A 28 39.24 1.83 -38.02
N VAL A 29 39.70 1.58 -36.85
CA VAL A 29 39.01 2.00 -35.63
C VAL A 29 39.10 3.51 -35.59
N ARG A 30 38.08 4.23 -36.11
CA ARG A 30 37.96 5.69 -35.98
C ARG A 30 37.61 6.01 -34.55
N ILE A 31 38.60 6.09 -33.68
CA ILE A 31 38.44 6.70 -32.36
C ILE A 31 38.27 8.21 -32.58
N ARG A 32 37.04 8.71 -32.53
CA ARG A 32 36.79 10.15 -32.49
C ARG A 32 37.17 10.59 -31.09
N PRO A 33 38.17 11.50 -30.90
CA PRO A 33 38.44 12.03 -29.57
C PRO A 33 37.19 12.70 -29.02
N SER A 34 36.84 12.38 -27.77
CA SER A 34 35.71 13.01 -27.11
C SER A 34 35.99 14.49 -26.94
N LYS A 35 35.08 15.36 -27.39
CA LYS A 35 35.17 16.80 -27.14
C LYS A 35 34.94 17.17 -25.67
N VAL A 36 34.31 16.28 -24.92
CA VAL A 36 34.02 16.44 -23.51
C VAL A 36 35.03 15.61 -22.72
N ARG A 37 35.84 16.27 -21.91
CA ARG A 37 36.72 15.62 -20.92
C ARG A 37 36.07 15.69 -19.59
N ILE A 38 35.87 14.56 -18.95
CA ILE A 38 35.39 14.43 -17.58
C ILE A 38 36.54 13.81 -16.78
N GLU A 39 36.85 14.42 -15.63
CA GLU A 39 37.88 13.89 -14.73
C GLU A 39 37.54 12.46 -14.30
N ALA A 40 38.55 11.62 -14.23
CA ALA A 40 38.36 10.20 -13.91
C ALA A 40 37.79 10.03 -12.52
N GLU A 41 38.36 10.75 -11.58
CA GLU A 41 37.99 10.71 -10.16
C GLU A 41 36.55 11.19 -9.91
N LEU A 42 36.14 12.27 -10.59
CA LEU A 42 34.77 12.78 -10.52
C LEU A 42 33.78 11.73 -11.04
N LEU A 43 34.06 11.11 -12.18
CA LEU A 43 33.17 10.11 -12.76
C LEU A 43 33.04 8.85 -11.89
N GLU A 44 34.15 8.39 -11.31
CA GLU A 44 34.17 7.25 -10.41
C GLU A 44 33.50 7.54 -9.08
N ARG A 45 33.65 8.76 -8.54
CA ARG A 45 32.93 9.22 -7.35
C ARG A 45 31.43 9.21 -7.59
N LEU A 46 30.96 9.89 -8.63
CA LEU A 46 29.54 9.94 -8.98
C LEU A 46 28.98 8.57 -9.30
N TYR A 47 29.76 7.68 -9.95
CA TYR A 47 29.34 6.32 -10.24
C TYR A 47 29.11 5.50 -8.96
N ARG A 48 29.98 5.65 -7.95
CA ARG A 48 29.81 5.02 -6.62
C ARG A 48 28.65 5.62 -5.84
N GLU A 49 28.54 6.94 -5.79
CA GLU A 49 27.44 7.64 -5.14
C GLU A 49 26.06 7.28 -5.70
N CYS A 50 26.01 6.98 -7.00
CA CYS A 50 24.79 6.60 -7.71
C CYS A 50 24.63 5.08 -7.85
N ASP A 51 25.33 4.25 -7.06
CA ASP A 51 25.23 2.77 -7.09
C ASP A 51 25.39 2.17 -8.51
N GLY A 52 26.20 2.81 -9.35
CA GLY A 52 26.43 2.37 -10.73
C GLY A 52 25.33 2.67 -11.74
N TRP A 53 24.36 3.51 -11.40
CA TRP A 53 23.25 3.85 -12.29
C TRP A 53 23.61 5.02 -13.21
N ALA A 54 24.05 4.70 -14.42
CA ALA A 54 24.55 5.66 -15.40
C ALA A 54 23.60 6.85 -15.68
N GLN A 55 22.29 6.64 -15.58
CA GLN A 55 21.31 7.68 -15.82
C GLN A 55 21.30 8.71 -14.68
N ARG A 56 21.40 8.26 -13.43
CA ARG A 56 21.50 9.16 -12.27
C ARG A 56 22.86 9.86 -12.24
N VAL A 57 23.92 9.17 -12.64
CA VAL A 57 25.24 9.80 -12.84
C VAL A 57 25.17 10.94 -13.86
N HIS A 58 24.45 10.73 -14.97
CA HIS A 58 24.27 11.77 -15.98
C HIS A 58 23.54 13.00 -15.43
N GLU A 59 22.48 12.77 -14.67
CA GLU A 59 21.70 13.85 -14.05
C GLU A 59 22.54 14.67 -13.06
N LYS A 60 23.23 13.99 -12.13
CA LYS A 60 24.13 14.69 -11.19
C LYS A 60 25.21 15.47 -11.91
N LEU A 61 25.81 14.85 -12.93
CA LEU A 61 26.87 15.49 -13.70
C LEU A 61 26.40 16.77 -14.40
N VAL A 62 25.21 16.76 -14.96
CA VAL A 62 24.65 17.91 -15.70
C VAL A 62 24.04 18.94 -14.76
N GLU A 63 23.30 18.50 -13.74
CA GLU A 63 22.49 19.38 -12.90
C GLU A 63 23.25 19.89 -11.66
N GLU A 64 24.08 19.03 -11.05
CA GLU A 64 24.78 19.37 -9.81
C GLU A 64 26.23 19.82 -10.06
N GLU A 65 26.95 19.16 -10.98
CA GLU A 65 28.35 19.49 -11.30
C GLU A 65 28.47 20.47 -12.50
N GLY A 66 27.36 20.79 -13.17
CA GLY A 66 27.34 21.74 -14.26
C GLY A 66 28.08 21.33 -15.53
N VAL A 67 28.37 20.03 -15.70
CA VAL A 67 29.12 19.50 -16.87
C VAL A 67 28.15 19.02 -17.94
N PRO A 68 27.90 19.81 -19.01
CA PRO A 68 26.98 19.41 -20.07
C PRO A 68 27.60 18.29 -20.92
N VAL A 69 27.11 17.10 -20.78
CA VAL A 69 27.54 15.92 -21.54
C VAL A 69 26.35 15.14 -22.09
N PRO A 70 26.34 14.77 -23.40
CA PRO A 70 25.32 13.88 -23.92
C PRO A 70 25.35 12.51 -23.22
N TYR A 71 24.17 11.96 -22.91
CA TYR A 71 24.07 10.65 -22.25
C TYR A 71 24.81 9.52 -22.99
N SER A 72 24.79 9.55 -24.34
CA SER A 72 25.54 8.59 -25.17
C SER A 72 27.06 8.72 -24.99
N THR A 73 27.57 9.91 -24.77
CA THR A 73 28.99 10.13 -24.46
C THR A 73 29.35 9.61 -23.08
N LEU A 74 28.53 9.89 -22.06
CA LEU A 74 28.73 9.36 -20.73
C LEU A 74 28.73 7.81 -20.71
N THR A 75 27.73 7.18 -21.31
CA THR A 75 27.65 5.70 -21.36
C THR A 75 28.82 5.08 -22.10
N ARG A 76 29.39 5.75 -23.11
CA ARG A 76 30.61 5.34 -23.78
C ARG A 76 31.82 5.44 -22.83
N LEU A 77 31.98 6.57 -22.12
CA LEU A 77 33.06 6.77 -21.15
C LEU A 77 33.00 5.75 -20.01
N LEU A 78 31.83 5.44 -19.48
CA LEU A 78 31.63 4.41 -18.47
C LEU A 78 32.03 3.03 -18.97
N ARG A 79 31.72 2.69 -20.24
CA ARG A 79 32.12 1.43 -20.88
C ARG A 79 33.61 1.35 -21.09
N GLU A 80 34.25 2.40 -21.60
CA GLU A 80 35.69 2.49 -21.80
C GLU A 80 36.47 2.28 -20.51
N ARG A 81 35.86 2.60 -19.36
CA ARG A 81 36.43 2.39 -18.01
C ARG A 81 36.01 1.10 -17.33
N GLY A 82 35.28 0.23 -18.01
CA GLY A 82 34.80 -1.03 -17.43
C GLY A 82 33.68 -0.89 -16.40
N LEU A 83 33.05 0.28 -16.30
CA LEU A 83 31.98 0.60 -15.33
C LEU A 83 30.56 0.33 -15.90
N SER A 84 30.39 -0.32 -17.04
CA SER A 84 29.10 -0.55 -17.66
C SER A 84 28.51 -1.93 -17.33
N LYS A 85 27.17 -1.99 -17.15
CA LYS A 85 26.42 -3.25 -17.03
C LYS A 85 25.95 -3.75 -18.42
N GLU A 86 25.81 -5.07 -18.58
CA GLU A 86 25.31 -5.67 -19.82
C GLU A 86 23.84 -5.32 -20.11
N PRO A 87 23.44 -5.13 -21.39
CA PRO A 87 22.06 -4.82 -21.72
C PRO A 87 21.13 -6.03 -21.54
N PRO A 88 19.89 -5.85 -21.02
CA PRO A 88 18.95 -6.94 -20.82
C PRO A 88 18.36 -7.48 -22.12
N ARG A 89 17.88 -8.75 -22.10
CA ARG A 89 17.23 -9.42 -23.23
C ARG A 89 15.92 -8.75 -23.65
N ARG A 90 15.56 -8.86 -24.94
CA ARG A 90 14.33 -8.30 -25.52
C ARG A 90 13.12 -9.19 -25.18
N CYS A 91 11.94 -8.57 -24.97
CA CYS A 91 10.64 -9.23 -24.78
C CYS A 91 9.52 -8.48 -25.52
N ASP A 92 8.38 -9.15 -25.77
CA ASP A 92 7.23 -8.58 -26.46
C ASP A 92 6.56 -7.43 -25.68
N ARG A 93 6.00 -6.50 -26.43
CA ARG A 93 5.37 -5.30 -25.88
C ARG A 93 3.85 -5.40 -25.92
N VAL A 94 3.20 -5.23 -24.77
CA VAL A 94 1.74 -5.07 -24.69
C VAL A 94 1.40 -3.63 -25.11
N PRO A 95 0.41 -3.40 -25.99
CA PRO A 95 0.01 -2.05 -26.41
C PRO A 95 -0.44 -1.19 -25.23
N ASP A 96 -0.08 0.09 -25.27
CA ASP A 96 -0.54 1.07 -24.29
C ASP A 96 -1.76 1.81 -24.87
N VAL A 97 -2.95 1.61 -24.26
CA VAL A 97 -4.21 2.23 -24.69
C VAL A 97 -4.53 3.37 -23.75
N PRO A 98 -4.83 4.59 -24.26
CA PRO A 98 -5.17 5.73 -23.41
C PRO A 98 -6.37 5.46 -22.51
N GLY A 99 -6.28 5.84 -21.24
CA GLY A 99 -7.36 5.74 -20.25
C GLY A 99 -7.80 4.34 -19.85
N ALA A 100 -7.18 3.29 -20.43
CA ALA A 100 -7.60 1.92 -20.19
C ALA A 100 -7.15 1.40 -18.83
N GLU A 101 -5.92 1.68 -18.43
CA GLU A 101 -5.26 0.97 -17.34
C GLU A 101 -4.34 1.89 -16.52
N MET A 102 -4.51 1.83 -15.21
CA MET A 102 -3.52 2.25 -14.23
C MET A 102 -3.07 1.04 -13.41
N GLN A 103 -1.90 1.09 -12.82
CA GLN A 103 -1.30 -0.01 -12.09
C GLN A 103 -0.89 0.47 -10.70
N HIS A 104 -1.25 -0.27 -9.68
CA HIS A 104 -0.84 -0.04 -8.30
C HIS A 104 -0.01 -1.21 -7.81
N ASP A 105 1.16 -0.91 -7.30
CA ASP A 105 2.05 -1.91 -6.73
C ASP A 105 2.75 -1.38 -5.47
N THR A 106 3.23 -2.32 -4.65
CA THR A 106 3.95 -2.03 -3.41
C THR A 106 5.22 -2.85 -3.32
N THR A 107 6.29 -2.22 -2.87
CA THR A 107 7.58 -2.87 -2.62
C THR A 107 8.08 -2.56 -1.21
N SER A 108 8.64 -3.58 -0.55
CA SER A 108 9.25 -3.43 0.77
C SER A 108 10.76 -3.19 0.65
N TYR A 109 11.23 -2.12 1.23
CA TYR A 109 12.64 -1.83 1.39
C TYR A 109 13.06 -2.12 2.83
N ALA A 110 13.95 -3.09 3.01
CA ALA A 110 14.34 -3.58 4.34
C ALA A 110 15.10 -2.53 5.15
N SER A 111 15.85 -1.64 4.46
CA SER A 111 16.74 -0.66 5.11
C SER A 111 16.88 0.59 4.24
N VAL A 112 16.07 1.61 4.52
CA VAL A 112 16.23 2.96 3.98
C VAL A 112 16.79 3.84 5.09
N ARG A 113 17.83 4.59 4.83
CA ARG A 113 18.40 5.50 5.84
C ARG A 113 17.54 6.76 5.95
N LEU A 114 17.00 7.00 7.16
CA LEU A 114 16.35 8.25 7.54
C LEU A 114 17.21 8.90 8.62
N GLY A 115 17.96 9.94 8.24
CA GLY A 115 19.09 10.41 9.05
C GLY A 115 20.10 9.27 9.24
N ASP A 116 20.43 8.98 10.50
CA ASP A 116 21.36 7.91 10.85
C ASP A 116 20.68 6.55 11.10
N THR A 117 19.36 6.48 11.01
CA THR A 117 18.60 5.28 11.39
C THR A 117 18.15 4.49 10.17
N PRO A 118 18.61 3.23 10.02
CA PRO A 118 18.06 2.33 9.01
C PRO A 118 16.63 1.96 9.35
N THR A 119 15.71 2.21 8.43
CA THR A 119 14.28 2.05 8.65
C THR A 119 13.69 1.16 7.56
N LYS A 120 12.88 0.17 7.97
CA LYS A 120 12.08 -0.61 7.02
C LYS A 120 10.90 0.23 6.53
N LEU A 121 10.75 0.36 5.22
CA LEU A 121 9.68 1.11 4.59
C LEU A 121 8.98 0.28 3.51
N ILE A 122 7.73 0.64 3.25
CA ILE A 122 6.94 0.10 2.16
C ILE A 122 6.64 1.26 1.22
N ALA A 123 7.08 1.15 -0.03
CA ALA A 123 6.72 2.08 -1.08
C ALA A 123 5.42 1.66 -1.75
N SER A 124 4.54 2.61 -2.00
CA SER A 124 3.32 2.46 -2.79
C SER A 124 3.41 3.36 -4.01
N LEU A 125 3.19 2.78 -5.19
CA LEU A 125 3.30 3.47 -6.46
C LEU A 125 2.03 3.25 -7.27
N LEU A 126 1.45 4.35 -7.77
CA LEU A 126 0.38 4.34 -8.77
C LEU A 126 0.93 4.87 -10.09
N TYR A 127 0.62 4.20 -11.18
CA TYR A 127 1.19 4.44 -12.49
C TYR A 127 0.14 4.38 -13.58
N LEU A 128 0.00 5.46 -14.38
CA LEU A 128 -0.82 5.46 -15.60
C LEU A 128 -0.02 4.82 -16.73
N ARG A 129 -0.57 3.76 -17.31
CA ARG A 129 0.18 2.94 -18.27
C ARG A 129 0.46 3.64 -19.58
N TYR A 130 -0.46 4.47 -20.09
CA TYR A 130 -0.27 5.19 -21.34
C TYR A 130 0.69 6.37 -21.19
N SER A 131 0.35 7.34 -20.35
CA SER A 131 1.15 8.58 -20.15
C SER A 131 2.45 8.34 -19.39
N LYS A 132 2.60 7.21 -18.69
CA LYS A 132 3.74 6.93 -17.80
C LYS A 132 3.80 7.83 -16.57
N ARG A 133 2.70 8.55 -16.30
CA ARG A 133 2.54 9.37 -15.10
C ARG A 133 2.53 8.50 -13.85
N ARG A 134 3.12 8.97 -12.77
CA ARG A 134 3.27 8.20 -11.54
C ARG A 134 3.04 9.04 -10.30
N TYR A 135 2.66 8.36 -9.22
CA TYR A 135 2.57 8.92 -7.88
C TYR A 135 3.23 7.92 -6.92
N LEU A 136 4.11 8.40 -6.04
CA LEU A 136 4.94 7.57 -5.17
C LEU A 136 4.89 8.10 -3.74
N GLN A 137 4.69 7.18 -2.77
CA GLN A 137 4.73 7.51 -1.35
C GLN A 137 5.26 6.34 -0.54
N PHE A 138 5.95 6.63 0.56
CA PHE A 138 6.54 5.66 1.47
C PHE A 138 5.84 5.64 2.81
N PHE A 139 5.75 4.45 3.41
CA PHE A 139 5.04 4.18 4.66
C PHE A 139 5.87 3.29 5.57
N ARG A 140 5.77 3.47 6.89
CA ARG A 140 6.30 2.51 7.87
C ARG A 140 5.43 1.25 7.95
N VAL A 141 4.11 1.44 7.88
CA VAL A 141 3.11 0.37 7.89
C VAL A 141 2.13 0.63 6.76
N PHE A 142 1.85 -0.39 5.95
CA PHE A 142 0.91 -0.29 4.84
C PHE A 142 -0.20 -1.32 5.01
N ASN A 143 -1.42 -0.84 5.15
CA ASN A 143 -2.62 -1.63 5.31
C ASN A 143 -3.70 -1.18 4.32
N ARG A 144 -4.88 -1.81 4.35
CA ARG A 144 -5.99 -1.46 3.45
C ARG A 144 -6.40 0.00 3.54
N PHE A 145 -6.46 0.55 4.75
CA PHE A 145 -6.80 1.95 4.95
C PHE A 145 -5.75 2.88 4.32
N ARG A 146 -4.46 2.63 4.57
CA ARG A 146 -3.37 3.40 3.94
C ARG A 146 -3.38 3.26 2.41
N MET A 147 -3.73 2.09 1.88
CA MET A 147 -3.91 1.91 0.43
C MET A 147 -5.04 2.77 -0.13
N LYS A 148 -6.20 2.85 0.55
CA LYS A 148 -7.29 3.75 0.14
C LYS A 148 -6.87 5.22 0.19
N CYS A 149 -6.20 5.65 1.27
CA CYS A 149 -5.70 7.01 1.39
C CYS A 149 -4.71 7.37 0.28
N PHE A 150 -3.75 6.49 0.01
CA PHE A 150 -2.77 6.66 -1.06
C PHE A 150 -3.43 6.79 -2.43
N LEU A 151 -4.32 5.85 -2.78
CA LEU A 151 -5.03 5.88 -4.05
C LEU A 151 -5.90 7.14 -4.19
N HIS A 152 -6.61 7.51 -3.12
CA HIS A 152 -7.41 8.74 -3.10
C HIS A 152 -6.55 9.97 -3.35
N GLN A 153 -5.43 10.12 -2.63
CA GLN A 153 -4.52 11.25 -2.81
C GLN A 153 -3.95 11.32 -4.23
N ALA A 154 -3.50 10.19 -4.77
CA ALA A 154 -2.95 10.13 -6.12
C ALA A 154 -3.99 10.48 -7.19
N LEU A 155 -5.19 9.94 -7.08
CA LEU A 155 -6.29 10.16 -8.03
C LEU A 155 -6.82 11.60 -7.94
N MET A 156 -7.00 12.14 -6.75
CA MET A 156 -7.40 13.54 -6.55
C MET A 156 -6.34 14.53 -7.05
N PHE A 157 -5.06 14.21 -6.86
CA PHE A 157 -3.96 15.01 -7.42
C PHE A 157 -3.98 15.03 -8.95
N TRP A 158 -4.33 13.92 -9.59
CA TRP A 158 -4.46 13.87 -11.05
C TRP A 158 -5.78 14.46 -11.55
N GLY A 159 -6.85 14.43 -10.74
CA GLY A 159 -8.21 14.79 -11.13
C GLY A 159 -8.88 13.74 -12.02
N TYR A 160 -8.24 12.60 -12.27
CA TYR A 160 -8.65 11.57 -13.22
C TYR A 160 -8.33 10.17 -12.72
N ALA A 161 -9.10 9.19 -13.21
CA ALA A 161 -8.83 7.78 -13.02
C ALA A 161 -8.86 7.02 -14.35
N ALA A 162 -8.00 6.01 -14.54
CA ALA A 162 -8.21 5.04 -15.61
C ALA A 162 -9.32 4.06 -15.21
N ARG A 163 -9.99 3.45 -16.21
CA ARG A 163 -11.15 2.56 -15.98
C ARG A 163 -10.80 1.31 -15.16
N VAL A 164 -9.57 0.87 -15.22
CA VAL A 164 -9.09 -0.35 -14.54
C VAL A 164 -7.83 -0.03 -13.74
N CYS A 165 -7.80 -0.47 -12.48
CA CYS A 165 -6.60 -0.48 -11.67
C CYS A 165 -6.10 -1.92 -11.54
N ILE A 166 -4.97 -2.23 -12.17
CA ILE A 166 -4.31 -3.52 -12.02
C ILE A 166 -3.59 -3.53 -10.67
N ILE A 167 -3.78 -4.60 -9.91
CA ILE A 167 -3.11 -4.84 -8.63
C ILE A 167 -2.49 -6.22 -8.61
N ASP A 168 -1.41 -6.38 -7.83
CA ASP A 168 -0.92 -7.71 -7.52
C ASP A 168 -1.94 -8.47 -6.63
N ASN A 169 -1.74 -9.77 -6.48
CA ASN A 169 -2.61 -10.64 -5.67
C ASN A 169 -2.51 -10.35 -4.16
N THR A 170 -2.51 -9.07 -3.79
CA THR A 170 -2.42 -8.62 -2.41
C THR A 170 -3.73 -8.85 -1.64
N ASN A 171 -3.64 -9.37 -0.42
CA ASN A 171 -4.78 -9.54 0.47
C ASN A 171 -5.38 -8.21 0.98
N LEU A 172 -4.75 -7.07 0.67
CA LEU A 172 -5.29 -5.75 1.02
C LEU A 172 -6.56 -5.43 0.21
N ALA A 173 -6.60 -5.84 -1.07
CA ALA A 173 -7.75 -5.58 -1.93
C ALA A 173 -8.45 -6.84 -2.42
N ARG A 174 -7.83 -8.01 -2.33
CA ARG A 174 -8.35 -9.30 -2.80
C ARG A 174 -8.73 -10.21 -1.63
N LEU A 175 -9.88 -10.85 -1.71
CA LEU A 175 -10.30 -11.91 -0.77
C LEU A 175 -9.76 -13.27 -1.20
N LYS A 176 -10.03 -13.68 -2.46
CA LYS A 176 -9.65 -14.97 -3.02
C LYS A 176 -9.57 -14.93 -4.56
N GLY A 177 -9.09 -16.00 -5.17
CA GLY A 177 -8.99 -16.11 -6.63
C GLY A 177 -7.83 -15.31 -7.23
N THR A 178 -7.63 -15.40 -8.54
CA THR A 178 -6.60 -14.68 -9.30
C THR A 178 -7.15 -14.25 -10.66
N GLY A 179 -6.59 -13.21 -11.27
CA GLY A 179 -7.02 -12.74 -12.58
C GLY A 179 -8.50 -12.35 -12.61
N ARG A 180 -9.23 -12.86 -13.59
CA ARG A 180 -10.68 -12.59 -13.77
C ARG A 180 -11.56 -13.19 -12.69
N ASN A 181 -11.10 -14.26 -12.04
CA ASN A 181 -11.81 -14.97 -10.97
C ASN A 181 -11.45 -14.41 -9.58
N ALA A 182 -10.74 -13.29 -9.51
CA ALA A 182 -10.41 -12.65 -8.25
C ALA A 182 -11.65 -11.97 -7.65
N VAL A 183 -11.94 -12.28 -6.40
CA VAL A 183 -12.98 -11.60 -5.61
C VAL A 183 -12.32 -10.45 -4.87
N ILE A 184 -12.74 -9.24 -5.18
CA ILE A 184 -12.27 -8.02 -4.51
C ILE A 184 -12.99 -7.85 -3.18
N VAL A 185 -12.27 -7.35 -2.17
CA VAL A 185 -12.88 -6.99 -0.88
C VAL A 185 -13.99 -5.98 -1.10
N PRO A 186 -15.22 -6.18 -0.58
CA PRO A 186 -16.36 -5.29 -0.85
C PRO A 186 -16.08 -3.81 -0.58
N GLU A 187 -15.40 -3.52 0.53
CA GLU A 187 -14.96 -2.17 0.88
C GLU A 187 -14.04 -1.53 -0.17
N MET A 188 -13.15 -2.33 -0.77
CA MET A 188 -12.27 -1.85 -1.84
C MET A 188 -13.00 -1.71 -3.16
N ALA A 189 -13.97 -2.59 -3.44
CA ALA A 189 -14.82 -2.48 -4.62
C ALA A 189 -15.69 -1.22 -4.58
N ALA A 190 -16.31 -0.91 -3.43
CA ALA A 190 -17.07 0.32 -3.21
C ALA A 190 -16.18 1.56 -3.39
N PHE A 191 -15.00 1.57 -2.77
CA PHE A 191 -14.02 2.65 -2.94
C PHE A 191 -13.66 2.87 -4.42
N ALA A 192 -13.41 1.79 -5.16
CA ALA A 192 -13.08 1.87 -6.58
C ALA A 192 -14.25 2.44 -7.41
N GLN A 193 -15.48 2.01 -7.10
CA GLN A 193 -16.68 2.50 -7.75
C GLN A 193 -16.89 4.01 -7.52
N GLU A 194 -16.69 4.50 -6.31
CA GLU A 194 -16.74 5.93 -5.97
C GLU A 194 -15.74 6.77 -6.79
N HIS A 195 -14.58 6.18 -7.10
CA HIS A 195 -13.53 6.81 -7.90
C HIS A 195 -13.61 6.47 -9.40
N GLY A 196 -14.70 5.86 -9.86
CA GLY A 196 -14.95 5.60 -11.27
C GLY A 196 -14.09 4.51 -11.92
N PHE A 197 -13.50 3.60 -11.15
CA PHE A 197 -12.68 2.52 -11.67
C PHE A 197 -13.04 1.17 -11.05
N ARG A 198 -12.40 0.09 -11.53
CA ARG A 198 -12.49 -1.25 -10.91
C ARG A 198 -11.11 -1.84 -10.72
N PHE A 199 -10.93 -2.62 -9.66
CA PHE A 199 -9.72 -3.41 -9.47
C PHE A 199 -9.73 -4.68 -10.34
N VAL A 200 -8.57 -5.03 -10.88
CA VAL A 200 -8.33 -6.29 -11.56
C VAL A 200 -7.02 -6.88 -11.04
N CYS A 201 -7.06 -8.11 -10.55
CA CYS A 201 -5.87 -8.80 -10.08
C CYS A 201 -5.06 -9.37 -11.24
N HIS A 202 -3.75 -9.47 -11.05
CA HIS A 202 -2.87 -10.14 -12.00
C HIS A 202 -3.20 -11.63 -12.17
N GLU A 203 -3.17 -12.10 -13.42
CA GLU A 203 -3.22 -13.53 -13.73
C GLU A 203 -1.85 -14.17 -13.51
N LYS A 204 -1.81 -15.33 -12.85
CA LYS A 204 -0.58 -16.10 -12.70
C LYS A 204 -0.09 -16.55 -14.08
N GLY A 205 1.19 -16.31 -14.39
CA GLY A 205 1.84 -16.79 -15.62
C GLY A 205 1.97 -15.76 -16.75
N HIS A 206 1.33 -14.61 -16.71
CA HIS A 206 1.51 -13.54 -17.70
C HIS A 206 2.65 -12.56 -17.33
N ALA A 207 3.89 -13.05 -17.33
CA ALA A 207 5.10 -12.27 -17.01
C ALA A 207 5.24 -10.96 -17.81
N ASN A 208 4.77 -10.94 -19.07
CA ASN A 208 4.86 -9.76 -19.94
C ASN A 208 3.99 -8.59 -19.49
N ARG A 209 2.90 -8.84 -18.77
CA ARG A 209 2.05 -7.77 -18.19
C ARG A 209 2.71 -7.15 -16.96
N LYS A 210 3.44 -7.96 -16.21
CA LYS A 210 4.23 -7.56 -15.02
C LYS A 210 5.47 -6.74 -15.38
N ALA A 211 6.01 -6.88 -16.60
CA ALA A 211 7.18 -6.12 -17.05
C ALA A 211 7.01 -4.59 -17.02
N GLY A 212 5.77 -4.07 -17.01
CA GLY A 212 5.47 -2.65 -16.80
C GLY A 212 5.62 -2.22 -15.34
N GLU A 213 5.19 -3.08 -14.40
CA GLU A 213 5.23 -2.85 -12.95
C GLU A 213 6.66 -2.99 -12.40
N GLU A 214 7.37 -4.06 -12.76
CA GLU A 214 8.77 -4.26 -12.39
C GLU A 214 9.66 -3.10 -12.82
N ARG A 215 9.36 -2.47 -13.98
CA ARG A 215 10.06 -1.26 -14.43
C ARG A 215 9.76 -0.03 -13.61
N SER A 216 8.59 0.06 -12.98
CA SER A 216 8.22 1.25 -12.19
C SER A 216 9.07 1.31 -10.93
N PHE A 217 9.18 0.23 -10.14
CA PHE A 217 10.06 0.18 -8.97
C PHE A 217 11.54 0.13 -9.35
N TRP A 218 11.89 -0.55 -10.44
CA TRP A 218 13.25 -0.47 -10.96
C TRP A 218 13.69 0.99 -11.22
N THR A 219 12.79 1.85 -11.71
CA THR A 219 13.10 3.28 -11.89
C THR A 219 13.28 3.98 -10.54
N VAL A 220 12.51 3.62 -9.51
CA VAL A 220 12.69 4.14 -8.15
C VAL A 220 14.07 3.73 -7.62
N GLU A 221 14.45 2.46 -7.75
CA GLU A 221 15.72 1.92 -7.25
C GLU A 221 16.94 2.47 -8.00
N THR A 222 16.79 2.77 -9.29
CA THR A 222 17.92 3.15 -10.15
C THR A 222 18.06 4.65 -10.38
N ASN A 223 17.03 5.43 -10.05
CA ASN A 223 17.02 6.86 -10.30
C ASN A 223 16.57 7.69 -9.10
N PHE A 224 15.64 7.21 -8.28
CA PHE A 224 15.19 7.96 -7.12
C PHE A 224 16.17 7.85 -5.93
N PHE A 225 16.46 6.63 -5.46
CA PHE A 225 17.32 6.43 -4.29
C PHE A 225 18.78 6.82 -4.47
N PRO A 226 19.45 6.47 -5.60
CA PRO A 226 20.88 6.67 -5.72
C PRO A 226 21.31 8.14 -5.54
N GLY A 227 22.26 8.36 -4.65
CA GLY A 227 22.84 9.68 -4.39
C GLY A 227 21.90 10.66 -3.67
N ARG A 228 20.82 10.21 -3.04
CA ARG A 228 19.94 11.05 -2.21
C ARG A 228 20.09 10.74 -0.75
N HIS A 229 19.87 11.76 0.07
CA HIS A 229 19.85 11.68 1.52
C HIS A 229 18.48 12.12 2.03
N PHE A 230 17.99 11.43 3.06
CA PHE A 230 16.67 11.66 3.64
C PHE A 230 16.82 11.87 5.14
N SER A 231 16.39 13.01 5.64
CA SER A 231 16.44 13.35 7.07
C SER A 231 15.34 12.68 7.88
N SER A 232 14.16 12.51 7.26
CA SER A 232 12.95 11.92 7.87
C SER A 232 12.08 11.23 6.82
N LEU A 233 11.00 10.58 7.26
CA LEU A 233 10.01 9.99 6.36
C LEU A 233 9.26 11.07 5.56
N GLU A 234 9.00 12.21 6.18
CA GLU A 234 8.35 13.36 5.57
C GLU A 234 9.22 13.95 4.46
N ASP A 235 10.52 14.14 4.72
CA ASP A 235 11.49 14.59 3.74
C ASP A 235 11.62 13.60 2.57
N LEU A 236 11.71 12.31 2.86
CA LEU A 236 11.71 11.26 1.83
C LEU A 236 10.45 11.33 0.97
N ASN A 237 9.27 11.50 1.57
CA ASN A 237 8.01 11.61 0.85
C ASN A 237 7.90 12.89 0.03
N GLN A 238 8.41 14.00 0.54
CA GLN A 238 8.48 15.27 -0.21
C GLN A 238 9.38 15.11 -1.45
N GLN A 239 10.59 14.55 -1.29
CA GLN A 239 11.49 14.29 -2.41
C GLN A 239 10.90 13.27 -3.40
N ALA A 240 10.18 12.25 -2.93
CA ALA A 240 9.50 11.28 -3.78
C ALA A 240 8.37 11.91 -4.59
N TRP A 241 7.60 12.78 -3.96
CA TRP A 241 6.55 13.53 -4.63
C TRP A 241 7.11 14.43 -5.72
N GLU A 242 8.12 15.25 -5.42
CA GLU A 242 8.78 16.11 -6.40
C GLU A 242 9.40 15.31 -7.55
N TRP A 243 10.07 14.21 -7.23
CA TRP A 243 10.64 13.34 -8.23
C TRP A 243 9.56 12.74 -9.14
N ALA A 244 8.48 12.20 -8.57
CA ALA A 244 7.43 11.52 -9.32
C ALA A 244 6.58 12.47 -10.15
N THR A 245 6.17 13.62 -9.57
CA THR A 245 5.12 14.50 -10.13
C THR A 245 5.66 15.77 -10.80
N VAL A 246 6.93 16.12 -10.57
CA VAL A 246 7.56 17.26 -11.23
C VAL A 246 8.65 16.77 -12.18
N ARG A 247 9.69 16.10 -11.65
CA ARG A 247 10.85 15.73 -12.47
C ARG A 247 10.49 14.69 -13.54
N MET A 248 9.83 13.59 -13.15
CA MET A 248 9.51 12.51 -14.08
C MET A 248 8.39 12.83 -15.06
N GLU A 249 7.57 13.84 -14.80
CA GLU A 249 6.53 14.31 -15.73
C GLU A 249 7.10 15.00 -16.95
N HIS A 250 8.21 15.70 -16.80
CA HIS A 250 8.84 16.44 -17.89
C HIS A 250 9.99 15.71 -18.57
N ARG A 251 10.32 14.53 -18.06
CA ARG A 251 11.44 13.75 -18.57
C ARG A 251 11.01 12.82 -19.70
N PRO A 252 11.63 12.91 -20.90
CA PRO A 252 11.34 12.00 -22.00
C PRO A 252 11.66 10.55 -21.62
N VAL A 253 10.74 9.64 -21.91
CA VAL A 253 10.97 8.19 -21.78
C VAL A 253 11.98 7.77 -22.82
N ALA A 254 13.13 7.26 -22.40
CA ALA A 254 14.30 6.97 -23.24
C ALA A 254 14.00 6.11 -24.50
N LYS A 255 13.05 5.18 -24.42
CA LYS A 255 12.70 4.29 -25.55
C LYS A 255 11.78 4.94 -26.59
N THR A 256 10.91 5.83 -26.19
CA THR A 256 9.81 6.36 -27.02
C THR A 256 9.89 7.84 -27.27
N GLY A 257 10.72 8.56 -26.52
CA GLY A 257 10.73 10.02 -26.49
C GLY A 257 9.46 10.66 -25.91
N LEU A 258 8.51 9.85 -25.40
CA LEU A 258 7.26 10.32 -24.84
C LEU A 258 7.53 11.14 -23.58
N ILE A 259 6.96 12.34 -23.50
CA ILE A 259 6.99 13.20 -22.32
C ILE A 259 5.68 12.94 -21.53
N PRO A 260 5.74 12.44 -20.27
CA PRO A 260 4.56 12.06 -19.52
C PRO A 260 3.50 13.14 -19.38
N SER A 261 3.87 14.40 -19.13
CA SER A 261 2.93 15.51 -19.03
C SER A 261 2.13 15.72 -20.32
N GLN A 262 2.80 15.75 -21.48
CA GLN A 262 2.15 15.92 -22.79
C GLN A 262 1.27 14.70 -23.14
N ALA A 263 1.75 13.50 -22.84
CA ALA A 263 0.98 12.29 -23.06
C ALA A 263 -0.26 12.23 -22.15
N PHE A 264 -0.17 12.75 -20.92
CA PHE A 264 -1.29 12.83 -20.02
C PHE A 264 -2.38 13.79 -20.53
N GLU A 265 -2.02 14.94 -21.08
CA GLU A 265 -2.97 15.87 -21.71
C GLU A 265 -3.80 15.16 -22.80
N GLN A 266 -3.14 14.32 -23.61
CA GLN A 266 -3.82 13.51 -24.63
C GLN A 266 -4.68 12.39 -24.01
N GLU A 267 -4.21 11.79 -22.91
CA GLU A 267 -4.90 10.72 -22.21
C GLU A 267 -6.16 11.18 -21.48
N CYS A 268 -6.20 12.43 -21.02
CA CYS A 268 -7.34 13.01 -20.27
C CYS A 268 -8.69 12.79 -20.96
N ALA A 269 -8.76 12.85 -22.28
CA ALA A 269 -10.00 12.62 -23.04
C ALA A 269 -10.55 11.19 -22.91
N ALA A 270 -9.71 10.23 -22.53
CA ALA A 270 -10.09 8.82 -22.36
C ALA A 270 -10.21 8.39 -20.90
N LEU A 271 -9.74 9.21 -19.95
CA LEU A 271 -9.82 8.99 -18.53
C LEU A 271 -11.20 9.36 -17.96
N VAL A 272 -11.53 8.80 -16.82
CA VAL A 272 -12.71 9.18 -16.02
C VAL A 272 -12.38 10.43 -15.22
N VAL A 273 -13.14 11.50 -15.43
CA VAL A 273 -13.00 12.74 -14.65
C VAL A 273 -13.54 12.50 -13.24
N LEU A 274 -12.77 12.87 -12.22
CA LEU A 274 -13.22 12.74 -10.84
C LEU A 274 -13.97 13.99 -10.39
N PRO A 275 -15.01 13.83 -9.54
CA PRO A 275 -15.63 14.96 -8.86
C PRO A 275 -14.60 15.75 -8.04
N ALA A 276 -14.71 17.06 -8.03
CA ALA A 276 -13.78 17.94 -7.30
C ALA A 276 -13.75 17.67 -5.78
N HIS A 277 -14.83 17.12 -5.24
CA HIS A 277 -15.01 16.89 -3.80
C HIS A 277 -15.45 15.44 -3.52
N LEU A 278 -14.54 14.50 -3.73
CA LEU A 278 -14.72 13.16 -3.18
C LEU A 278 -14.30 13.13 -1.70
N PRO A 279 -15.11 12.53 -0.81
CA PRO A 279 -14.75 12.45 0.60
C PRO A 279 -13.48 11.61 0.78
N ALA A 280 -12.54 12.14 1.56
CA ALA A 280 -11.31 11.41 1.88
C ALA A 280 -11.63 10.14 2.69
N PRO A 281 -10.95 9.02 2.43
CA PRO A 281 -11.11 7.80 3.22
C PRO A 281 -10.81 8.04 4.69
N TYR A 282 -11.60 7.45 5.56
CA TYR A 282 -11.41 7.50 7.01
C TYR A 282 -11.69 6.16 7.68
N LEU A 283 -11.13 5.98 8.88
CA LEU A 283 -11.50 4.90 9.80
C LEU A 283 -12.20 5.48 11.02
N GLY A 284 -13.32 4.86 11.39
CA GLY A 284 -14.08 5.24 12.58
C GLY A 284 -13.68 4.40 13.79
N HIS A 285 -13.26 5.06 14.87
CA HIS A 285 -12.89 4.43 16.13
C HIS A 285 -13.76 4.93 17.25
N LYS A 286 -14.36 4.02 18.03
CA LYS A 286 -15.04 4.39 19.29
C LYS A 286 -13.98 4.51 20.39
N ARG A 287 -13.96 5.64 21.10
CA ARG A 287 -13.03 5.91 22.20
C ARG A 287 -13.79 6.50 23.38
N LYS A 288 -13.15 6.45 24.56
CA LYS A 288 -13.67 7.09 25.77
C LYS A 288 -12.73 8.23 26.17
N ILE A 289 -13.32 9.36 26.52
CA ILE A 289 -12.60 10.51 27.07
C ILE A 289 -12.18 10.13 28.50
N ASP A 290 -10.94 10.41 28.85
CA ASP A 290 -10.44 10.23 30.21
C ASP A 290 -10.96 11.30 31.16
N GLN A 291 -10.58 11.21 32.44
CA GLN A 291 -11.01 12.18 33.49
C GLN A 291 -10.44 13.59 33.28
N TYR A 292 -9.41 13.73 32.46
CA TYR A 292 -8.74 15.01 32.16
C TYR A 292 -9.20 15.61 30.82
N GLY A 293 -10.11 14.96 30.13
CA GLY A 293 -10.65 15.45 28.87
C GLY A 293 -9.87 15.00 27.64
N PHE A 294 -8.99 13.99 27.74
CA PHE A 294 -8.23 13.48 26.62
C PHE A 294 -8.82 12.20 26.06
N VAL A 295 -8.70 12.05 24.75
CA VAL A 295 -9.04 10.86 23.98
C VAL A 295 -7.75 10.13 23.61
N PRO A 296 -7.56 8.87 24.05
CA PRO A 296 -6.40 8.09 23.66
C PRO A 296 -6.55 7.55 22.24
N PHE A 297 -5.58 7.85 21.38
CA PHE A 297 -5.50 7.31 20.02
C PHE A 297 -4.04 7.09 19.60
N ASP A 298 -3.74 5.92 19.05
CA ASP A 298 -2.41 5.54 18.58
C ASP A 298 -1.25 5.87 19.54
N GLY A 299 -1.48 5.62 20.85
CA GLY A 299 -0.50 5.87 21.89
C GLY A 299 -0.27 7.33 22.25
N ASN A 300 -1.07 8.24 21.72
CA ASN A 300 -1.09 9.67 22.03
C ASN A 300 -2.42 10.07 22.64
N TYR A 301 -2.52 11.30 23.14
CA TYR A 301 -3.69 11.81 23.85
C TYR A 301 -4.12 13.15 23.27
N TYR A 302 -5.40 13.25 22.88
CA TYR A 302 -5.97 14.40 22.20
C TYR A 302 -7.06 15.02 23.05
N TRP A 303 -6.89 16.27 23.39
CA TRP A 303 -7.87 16.98 24.25
C TRP A 303 -9.18 17.24 23.52
N THR A 304 -10.29 17.19 24.28
CA THR A 304 -11.63 17.52 23.78
C THR A 304 -12.33 18.46 24.75
N PRO A 305 -13.12 19.43 24.27
CA PRO A 305 -13.91 20.30 25.11
C PRO A 305 -14.81 19.51 26.07
N ARG A 306 -14.93 19.98 27.30
CA ARG A 306 -15.83 19.40 28.29
C ARG A 306 -17.27 19.73 27.93
N ASP A 307 -18.15 18.74 27.92
CA ASP A 307 -19.59 18.95 27.85
C ASP A 307 -20.15 18.82 29.26
N PRO A 308 -20.54 19.96 29.93
CA PRO A 308 -21.04 19.94 31.30
C PRO A 308 -22.39 19.25 31.43
N ALA A 309 -23.15 19.14 30.34
CA ALA A 309 -24.52 18.62 30.35
C ALA A 309 -24.63 17.09 30.27
N ARG A 310 -23.52 16.35 30.07
CA ARG A 310 -23.59 14.89 29.81
C ARG A 310 -22.49 14.09 30.49
N SER A 311 -22.91 12.99 31.10
CA SER A 311 -22.03 11.98 31.72
C SER A 311 -21.40 11.05 30.65
N ASP A 312 -21.85 11.07 29.39
CA ASP A 312 -21.35 10.21 28.35
C ASP A 312 -19.95 10.64 27.86
N ARG A 313 -18.99 9.79 28.14
CA ARG A 313 -17.58 9.98 27.75
C ARG A 313 -17.24 9.32 26.42
N GLN A 314 -18.22 8.77 25.71
CA GLN A 314 -17.96 8.11 24.42
C GLN A 314 -17.84 9.16 23.30
N VAL A 315 -16.84 8.96 22.45
CA VAL A 315 -16.60 9.77 21.26
C VAL A 315 -16.28 8.85 20.08
N LYS A 316 -16.61 9.32 18.89
CA LYS A 316 -16.18 8.71 17.63
C LYS A 316 -14.98 9.50 17.12
N VAL A 317 -13.85 8.82 16.94
CA VAL A 317 -12.64 9.37 16.32
C VAL A 317 -12.60 8.93 14.88
N LEU A 318 -12.56 9.86 13.94
CA LEU A 318 -12.33 9.60 12.53
C LEU A 318 -10.86 9.84 12.25
N GLU A 319 -10.17 8.78 11.86
CA GLU A 319 -8.77 8.81 11.42
C GLU A 319 -8.73 9.02 9.91
N TYR A 320 -8.15 10.11 9.47
CA TYR A 320 -7.79 10.39 8.07
C TYR A 320 -6.30 10.11 7.82
N SER A 321 -5.83 10.36 6.63
CA SER A 321 -4.41 10.20 6.29
C SER A 321 -3.47 11.16 7.02
N ASP A 322 -3.97 12.37 7.32
CA ASP A 322 -3.21 13.52 7.81
C ASP A 322 -3.73 14.07 9.13
N ARG A 323 -4.96 13.74 9.53
CA ARG A 323 -5.64 14.32 10.68
C ARG A 323 -6.57 13.36 11.39
N LEU A 324 -6.91 13.72 12.61
CA LEU A 324 -7.99 13.14 13.42
C LEU A 324 -9.12 14.15 13.58
N GLN A 325 -10.35 13.69 13.35
CA GLN A 325 -11.54 14.45 13.75
C GLN A 325 -12.26 13.70 14.86
N ILE A 326 -12.63 14.40 15.91
CA ILE A 326 -13.29 13.83 17.09
C ILE A 326 -14.73 14.31 17.14
N TYR A 327 -15.65 13.36 17.07
CA TYR A 327 -17.08 13.61 17.08
C TYR A 327 -17.71 13.16 18.40
N ARG A 328 -18.58 14.00 18.94
CA ARG A 328 -19.47 13.66 20.04
C ARG A 328 -20.91 13.94 19.61
N ASN A 329 -21.77 12.91 19.66
CA ASN A 329 -23.17 13.04 19.25
C ASN A 329 -23.36 13.70 17.87
N ARG A 330 -22.62 13.25 16.87
CA ARG A 330 -22.62 13.76 15.48
C ARG A 330 -22.12 15.22 15.31
N LYS A 331 -21.66 15.87 16.40
CA LYS A 331 -21.01 17.18 16.33
C LYS A 331 -19.51 17.01 16.32
N ASP A 332 -18.84 17.71 15.41
CA ASP A 332 -17.39 17.88 15.43
C ASP A 332 -17.01 18.68 16.67
N VAL A 333 -16.11 18.13 17.49
CA VAL A 333 -15.69 18.78 18.74
C VAL A 333 -14.21 19.14 18.76
N ALA A 334 -13.38 18.47 17.97
CA ALA A 334 -11.96 18.78 17.85
C ALA A 334 -11.35 18.14 16.60
N GLU A 335 -10.40 18.84 16.00
CA GLU A 335 -9.56 18.35 14.91
C GLU A 335 -8.09 18.51 15.26
N TYR A 336 -7.27 17.50 14.93
CA TYR A 336 -5.83 17.50 15.17
C TYR A 336 -5.08 16.93 13.97
N VAL A 337 -3.97 17.55 13.61
CA VAL A 337 -3.03 16.97 12.66
C VAL A 337 -2.39 15.74 13.29
N LEU A 338 -2.30 14.64 12.53
CA LEU A 338 -1.62 13.43 13.00
C LEU A 338 -0.12 13.70 13.13
N PRO A 339 0.48 13.31 14.26
CA PRO A 339 1.93 13.39 14.39
C PRO A 339 2.60 12.37 13.46
N PRO A 340 3.89 12.57 13.14
CA PRO A 340 4.68 11.61 12.42
C PRO A 340 4.61 10.21 13.02
N ASP A 341 4.67 9.18 12.15
CA ASP A 341 4.64 7.78 12.56
C ASP A 341 5.74 7.47 13.59
N GLY A 342 5.36 6.85 14.71
CA GLY A 342 6.27 6.49 15.80
C GLY A 342 6.27 7.48 16.98
N VAL A 343 5.65 8.63 16.85
CA VAL A 343 5.45 9.56 17.98
C VAL A 343 4.40 8.99 18.93
N LYS A 344 4.80 8.74 20.18
CA LYS A 344 3.94 8.17 21.24
C LYS A 344 4.05 8.97 22.54
N ASN A 345 3.04 8.82 23.38
CA ASN A 345 2.94 9.44 24.71
C ASN A 345 2.95 10.98 24.69
N LYS A 346 2.53 11.60 23.59
CA LYS A 346 2.36 13.05 23.52
C LYS A 346 0.93 13.47 23.78
N LEU A 347 0.81 14.68 24.36
CA LEU A 347 -0.46 15.37 24.59
C LEU A 347 -0.63 16.43 23.52
N PHE A 348 -1.77 16.39 22.86
CA PHE A 348 -2.18 17.37 21.87
C PHE A 348 -3.36 18.17 22.44
N SER A 349 -3.21 19.48 22.53
CA SER A 349 -4.23 20.41 23.01
C SER A 349 -4.14 21.71 22.22
N PRO A 350 -5.22 22.52 22.17
CA PRO A 350 -5.20 23.85 21.57
C PRO A 350 -4.12 24.73 22.22
N GLU A 351 -3.59 25.68 21.44
CA GLU A 351 -2.63 26.66 21.95
C GLU A 351 -3.20 27.44 23.15
N GLY A 352 -2.35 27.70 24.15
CA GLY A 352 -2.71 28.44 25.35
C GLY A 352 -3.42 27.62 26.45
N MET A 353 -3.66 26.32 26.21
CA MET A 353 -4.27 25.47 27.21
C MET A 353 -3.27 25.04 28.28
N ALA A 354 -3.65 25.22 29.57
CA ALA A 354 -2.84 24.79 30.70
C ALA A 354 -2.64 23.27 30.66
N LYS A 355 -1.37 22.80 30.68
CA LYS A 355 -1.07 21.37 30.79
C LYS A 355 -1.61 20.84 32.12
N PRO A 356 -2.28 19.69 32.17
CA PRO A 356 -2.72 19.09 33.42
C PRO A 356 -1.50 18.84 34.32
N VAL A 357 -1.59 19.32 35.57
CA VAL A 357 -0.49 19.30 36.54
C VAL A 357 -0.10 17.88 36.95
N HIS A 358 -1.05 16.93 36.86
CA HIS A 358 -0.80 15.55 37.21
C HIS A 358 -1.43 14.64 36.16
N GLN A 359 -0.59 13.82 35.51
CA GLN A 359 -1.05 12.71 34.66
C GLN A 359 -0.93 11.43 35.47
N PRO A 360 -2.06 10.79 35.83
CA PRO A 360 -1.95 9.45 36.34
C PRO A 360 -1.36 8.61 35.18
N LYS A 361 -0.22 7.99 35.42
CA LYS A 361 0.17 6.86 34.60
C LYS A 361 -1.03 5.94 34.62
N HIS A 362 -1.70 5.78 33.49
CA HIS A 362 -2.74 4.78 33.34
C HIS A 362 -2.09 3.40 33.48
N ARG A 363 -1.70 3.07 34.70
CA ARG A 363 -1.72 1.67 35.10
C ARG A 363 -3.21 1.35 35.09
N ARG A 364 -3.67 0.68 34.03
CA ARG A 364 -4.95 -0.01 34.11
C ARG A 364 -4.95 -0.71 35.45
N LYS A 365 -5.95 -0.43 36.30
CA LYS A 365 -6.16 -1.19 37.52
C LYS A 365 -6.03 -2.66 37.16
N PRO A 366 -5.37 -3.48 38.00
CA PRO A 366 -5.38 -4.91 37.82
C PRO A 366 -6.80 -5.34 37.51
N THR A 367 -6.95 -6.37 36.69
CA THR A 367 -8.24 -6.87 36.21
C THR A 367 -9.11 -7.52 37.29
N GLU A 368 -8.94 -7.13 38.54
CA GLU A 368 -9.66 -7.62 39.72
C GLU A 368 -11.17 -7.35 39.66
N GLU A 369 -11.57 -6.17 39.20
CA GLU A 369 -12.99 -5.86 39.05
C GLU A 369 -13.64 -6.63 37.91
N GLU A 370 -12.91 -6.77 36.77
CA GLU A 370 -13.37 -7.55 35.62
C GLU A 370 -13.49 -9.04 35.99
N GLU A 371 -12.51 -9.57 36.72
CA GLU A 371 -12.54 -10.94 37.24
C GLU A 371 -13.71 -11.15 38.22
N LYS A 372 -13.91 -10.23 39.19
CA LYS A 372 -15.01 -10.31 40.14
C LYS A 372 -16.37 -10.30 39.43
N ARG A 373 -16.54 -9.46 38.42
CA ARG A 373 -17.78 -9.41 37.64
C ARG A 373 -17.99 -10.69 36.82
N LEU A 374 -16.93 -11.23 36.21
CA LEU A 374 -17.01 -12.48 35.48
C LEU A 374 -17.41 -13.64 36.39
N ARG A 375 -16.80 -13.77 37.55
CA ARG A 375 -17.14 -14.81 38.55
C ARG A 375 -18.58 -14.68 39.03
N ALA A 376 -19.09 -13.48 39.17
CA ALA A 376 -20.47 -13.23 39.59
C ALA A 376 -21.53 -13.58 38.53
N LEU A 377 -21.15 -13.84 37.27
CA LEU A 377 -22.11 -14.17 36.20
C LEU A 377 -22.72 -15.56 36.37
N SER A 378 -21.92 -16.55 36.75
CA SER A 378 -22.35 -17.95 36.93
C SER A 378 -21.26 -18.78 37.57
N PRO A 379 -21.62 -19.83 38.35
CA PRO A 379 -20.66 -20.84 38.82
C PRO A 379 -19.83 -21.50 37.71
N THR A 380 -20.44 -21.69 36.55
CA THR A 380 -19.73 -22.25 35.36
C THR A 380 -18.59 -21.33 34.90
N VAL A 381 -18.76 -20.02 34.95
CA VAL A 381 -17.70 -19.06 34.61
C VAL A 381 -16.61 -19.05 35.67
N GLU A 382 -16.98 -19.19 36.96
CA GLU A 382 -16.04 -19.29 38.06
C GLU A 382 -15.17 -20.53 37.90
N ASP A 383 -15.77 -21.73 37.69
CA ASP A 383 -15.05 -22.98 37.45
C ASP A 383 -14.12 -22.91 36.22
N TYR A 384 -14.56 -22.26 35.17
CA TYR A 384 -13.72 -22.04 34.00
C TYR A 384 -12.52 -21.14 34.30
N LEU A 385 -12.72 -20.05 35.02
CA LEU A 385 -11.63 -19.15 35.45
C LEU A 385 -10.64 -19.87 36.36
N ASP A 386 -11.11 -20.69 37.30
CA ASP A 386 -10.27 -21.49 38.20
C ASP A 386 -9.45 -22.54 37.46
N PHE A 387 -9.99 -23.03 36.35
CA PHE A 387 -9.26 -23.93 35.46
C PHE A 387 -8.17 -23.22 34.63
N VAL A 388 -8.46 -22.04 34.06
CA VAL A 388 -7.58 -21.39 33.09
C VAL A 388 -6.53 -20.48 33.74
N LEU A 389 -6.87 -19.78 34.82
CA LEU A 389 -6.01 -18.73 35.39
C LEU A 389 -4.75 -19.23 36.11
N PRO A 390 -4.69 -20.41 36.75
CA PRO A 390 -3.48 -20.90 37.41
C PRO A 390 -2.29 -21.05 36.48
N SER A 391 -2.53 -21.36 35.20
CA SER A 391 -1.49 -21.50 34.17
C SER A 391 -0.97 -20.17 33.63
N ARG A 392 -1.59 -19.04 33.98
CA ARG A 392 -1.31 -17.72 33.42
C ARG A 392 -0.80 -16.75 34.47
N ARG A 393 0.25 -15.98 34.14
CA ARG A 393 0.84 -14.98 35.06
C ARG A 393 1.03 -13.64 34.36
N GLY A 394 1.06 -12.58 35.17
CA GLY A 394 1.39 -11.23 34.72
C GLY A 394 0.52 -10.73 33.55
N ILE A 395 1.15 -10.32 32.46
CA ILE A 395 0.49 -9.69 31.29
C ILE A 395 -0.51 -10.64 30.62
N GLU A 396 -0.19 -11.93 30.51
CA GLU A 396 -1.07 -12.91 29.87
C GLU A 396 -2.38 -13.11 30.63
N ARG A 397 -2.31 -13.15 31.98
CA ARG A 397 -3.50 -13.25 32.84
C ARG A 397 -4.40 -12.04 32.65
N HIS A 398 -3.83 -10.82 32.67
CA HIS A 398 -4.60 -9.59 32.50
C HIS A 398 -5.18 -9.48 31.09
N HIS A 399 -4.45 -9.90 30.06
CA HIS A 399 -4.94 -9.90 28.69
C HIS A 399 -6.12 -10.88 28.53
N PHE A 400 -6.00 -12.09 29.05
CA PHE A 400 -7.05 -13.10 29.00
C PHE A 400 -8.33 -12.60 29.68
N LEU A 401 -8.25 -12.15 30.91
CA LEU A 401 -9.41 -11.64 31.67
C LEU A 401 -10.13 -10.50 30.94
N ARG A 402 -9.40 -9.54 30.39
CA ARG A 402 -9.98 -8.44 29.63
C ARG A 402 -10.70 -8.91 28.38
N GLN A 403 -10.12 -9.81 27.64
CA GLN A 403 -10.75 -10.33 26.42
C GLN A 403 -11.99 -11.15 26.76
N LEU A 404 -11.92 -12.00 27.76
CA LEU A 404 -13.08 -12.77 28.21
C LEU A 404 -14.22 -11.85 28.72
N PHE A 405 -13.87 -10.80 29.46
CA PHE A 405 -14.83 -9.80 29.93
C PHE A 405 -15.48 -9.03 28.78
N LEU A 406 -14.70 -8.67 27.77
CA LEU A 406 -15.25 -8.05 26.55
C LEU A 406 -16.25 -8.98 25.82
N TRP A 407 -16.00 -10.27 25.81
CA TRP A 407 -16.96 -11.25 25.27
C TRP A 407 -18.21 -11.34 26.13
N ALA A 408 -18.08 -11.35 27.44
CA ALA A 408 -19.21 -11.36 28.36
C ALA A 408 -20.09 -10.09 28.24
N GLU A 409 -19.49 -8.93 27.92
CA GLU A 409 -20.24 -7.70 27.68
C GLU A 409 -20.91 -7.66 26.29
N ARG A 410 -20.32 -8.35 25.30
CA ARG A 410 -20.82 -8.35 23.91
C ARG A 410 -21.90 -9.38 23.64
N LEU A 411 -21.85 -10.50 24.37
CA LEU A 411 -22.80 -11.58 24.22
C LEU A 411 -23.88 -11.48 25.30
N THR A 412 -25.08 -11.90 24.98
CA THR A 412 -26.09 -12.12 26.01
C THR A 412 -25.67 -13.27 26.93
N PRO A 413 -26.07 -13.31 28.19
CA PRO A 413 -25.77 -14.45 29.07
C PRO A 413 -26.18 -15.80 28.46
N ALA A 414 -27.31 -15.84 27.75
CA ALA A 414 -27.80 -17.03 27.08
C ALA A 414 -26.85 -17.58 25.99
N LEU A 415 -26.03 -16.72 25.37
CA LEU A 415 -25.00 -17.12 24.40
C LEU A 415 -23.65 -17.33 25.06
N PHE A 416 -23.30 -16.50 26.03
CA PHE A 416 -21.98 -16.55 26.65
C PHE A 416 -21.78 -17.80 27.51
N LEU A 417 -22.77 -18.16 28.34
CA LEU A 417 -22.65 -19.30 29.26
C LEU A 417 -22.43 -20.66 28.57
N PRO A 418 -23.18 -21.01 27.49
CA PRO A 418 -22.91 -22.25 26.75
C PRO A 418 -21.53 -22.31 26.11
N VAL A 419 -21.00 -21.15 25.65
CA VAL A 419 -19.63 -21.06 25.10
C VAL A 419 -18.59 -21.34 26.18
N VAL A 420 -18.77 -20.75 27.37
CA VAL A 420 -17.89 -21.00 28.52
C VAL A 420 -17.96 -22.46 28.97
N GLU A 421 -19.16 -23.02 29.06
CA GLU A 421 -19.37 -24.46 29.42
C GLU A 421 -18.68 -25.39 28.42
N ARG A 422 -18.84 -25.11 27.13
CA ARG A 422 -18.17 -25.87 26.09
C ARG A 422 -16.65 -25.71 26.16
N ALA A 423 -16.14 -24.52 26.37
CA ALA A 423 -14.71 -24.28 26.54
C ALA A 423 -14.15 -25.04 27.76
N ARG A 424 -14.89 -25.09 28.87
CA ARG A 424 -14.53 -25.83 30.06
C ARG A 424 -14.53 -27.33 29.82
N ARG A 425 -15.59 -27.86 29.18
CA ARG A 425 -15.75 -29.27 28.85
C ARG A 425 -14.63 -29.84 27.98
N TYR A 426 -14.17 -29.07 27.01
CA TYR A 426 -13.10 -29.45 26.07
C TYR A 426 -11.71 -28.96 26.47
N GLY A 427 -11.55 -28.42 27.69
CA GLY A 427 -10.26 -27.96 28.20
C GLY A 427 -9.62 -26.84 27.38
N ILE A 428 -10.43 -25.98 26.74
CA ILE A 428 -9.95 -24.91 25.87
C ILE A 428 -9.47 -23.76 26.73
N THR A 429 -8.20 -23.42 26.59
CA THR A 429 -7.55 -22.33 27.33
C THR A 429 -7.23 -21.13 26.47
N ASP A 430 -7.17 -21.25 25.16
CA ASP A 430 -6.80 -20.16 24.26
C ASP A 430 -7.99 -19.32 23.80
N LEU A 431 -7.79 -18.01 23.71
CA LEU A 431 -8.82 -17.05 23.31
C LEU A 431 -9.25 -17.16 21.83
N PRO A 432 -8.38 -17.43 20.87
CA PRO A 432 -8.80 -17.62 19.49
C PRO A 432 -9.78 -18.76 19.31
N THR A 433 -9.56 -19.91 19.97
CA THR A 433 -10.50 -21.03 19.92
C THR A 433 -11.80 -20.70 20.66
N PHE A 434 -11.74 -20.01 21.81
CA PHE A 434 -12.92 -19.51 22.51
C PHE A 434 -13.75 -18.59 21.59
N GLU A 435 -13.12 -17.64 20.93
CA GLU A 435 -13.77 -16.74 19.97
C GLU A 435 -14.43 -17.51 18.81
N ARG A 436 -13.75 -18.53 18.29
CA ARG A 436 -14.29 -19.37 17.22
C ARG A 436 -15.56 -20.10 17.66
N ILE A 437 -15.58 -20.66 18.88
CA ILE A 437 -16.77 -21.31 19.46
C ILE A 437 -17.89 -20.28 19.62
N ALA A 438 -17.59 -19.10 20.14
CA ALA A 438 -18.58 -18.03 20.29
C ALA A 438 -19.22 -17.65 18.94
N ARG A 439 -18.41 -17.49 17.90
CA ARG A 439 -18.89 -17.20 16.54
C ARG A 439 -19.74 -18.32 15.95
N LEU A 440 -19.38 -19.58 16.20
CA LEU A 440 -20.17 -20.73 15.76
C LEU A 440 -21.50 -20.80 16.51
N SER A 441 -21.53 -20.56 17.81
CA SER A 441 -22.75 -20.53 18.61
C SER A 441 -23.70 -19.40 18.19
N ILE A 442 -23.18 -18.25 17.78
CA ILE A 442 -23.98 -17.16 17.20
C ILE A 442 -24.62 -17.59 15.87
N ARG A 443 -23.89 -18.34 15.04
CA ARG A 443 -24.41 -18.81 13.73
C ARG A 443 -25.44 -19.94 13.86
N GLN A 444 -25.32 -20.76 14.89
CA GLN A 444 -26.22 -21.89 15.16
C GLN A 444 -27.46 -21.50 15.98
N GLY A 445 -27.39 -20.43 16.75
CA GLY A 445 -28.55 -19.87 17.41
C GLY A 445 -29.34 -19.01 16.43
N GLU A 446 -30.63 -19.20 16.29
CA GLU A 446 -31.57 -18.33 15.56
C GLU A 446 -31.66 -16.90 16.15
N ILE A 447 -30.64 -16.44 16.82
CA ILE A 447 -30.54 -15.09 17.34
C ILE A 447 -29.97 -14.23 16.22
N SER A 448 -30.86 -13.56 15.51
CA SER A 448 -30.56 -12.36 14.78
C SER A 448 -29.65 -11.49 15.67
N LEU A 449 -28.36 -11.37 15.34
CA LEU A 449 -27.57 -10.25 15.86
C LEU A 449 -28.44 -9.01 15.62
N PRO A 450 -28.56 -8.07 16.60
CA PRO A 450 -29.11 -6.78 16.28
C PRO A 450 -28.28 -6.29 15.09
N GLY A 451 -28.86 -6.40 13.89
CA GLY A 451 -28.24 -5.93 12.67
C GLY A 451 -27.78 -4.53 13.00
N ALA A 452 -26.62 -4.12 12.57
CA ALA A 452 -26.33 -2.70 12.50
C ALA A 452 -27.61 -2.08 11.98
N GLU A 453 -28.24 -1.19 12.77
CA GLU A 453 -29.49 -0.53 12.38
C GLU A 453 -29.26 -0.01 10.96
N VAL A 454 -29.71 -0.78 9.99
CA VAL A 454 -29.67 -0.39 8.58
C VAL A 454 -30.68 0.73 8.54
N ASP A 455 -30.24 1.90 8.13
CA ASP A 455 -31.12 3.05 7.94
C ASP A 455 -32.31 2.57 7.10
N GLU A 456 -33.53 2.69 7.61
CA GLU A 456 -34.77 2.24 6.96
C GLU A 456 -34.85 2.71 5.48
N SER A 457 -34.21 3.85 5.18
CA SER A 457 -34.07 4.36 3.80
C SER A 457 -33.26 3.46 2.86
N LEU A 458 -32.45 2.54 3.38
CA LEU A 458 -31.68 1.58 2.59
C LEU A 458 -32.44 0.28 2.37
N GLU A 459 -33.40 -0.07 3.24
CA GLU A 459 -34.22 -1.28 3.06
C GLU A 459 -35.16 -1.19 1.86
N GLU A 460 -35.60 0.01 1.48
CA GLU A 460 -36.46 0.25 0.31
C GLU A 460 -35.69 0.29 -1.02
N ARG A 461 -34.38 0.28 -1.02
CA ARG A 461 -33.60 0.30 -2.26
C ARG A 461 -33.62 -1.07 -2.94
N GLU A 462 -34.00 -1.08 -4.22
CA GLU A 462 -34.07 -2.27 -5.08
C GLU A 462 -32.79 -3.11 -5.05
N ALA A 463 -31.60 -2.46 -5.01
CA ALA A 463 -30.29 -3.12 -4.88
C ALA A 463 -30.09 -3.84 -3.53
N TYR A 464 -30.69 -3.35 -2.44
CA TYR A 464 -30.63 -3.99 -1.13
C TYR A 464 -31.58 -5.20 -1.08
N GLN A 465 -32.77 -5.08 -1.69
CA GLN A 465 -33.72 -6.16 -1.81
C GLN A 465 -33.21 -7.28 -2.73
N GLN A 466 -32.56 -6.94 -3.83
CA GLN A 466 -31.89 -7.91 -4.71
C GLN A 466 -30.75 -8.65 -4.00
N GLY A 467 -30.00 -8.00 -3.11
CA GLY A 467 -28.97 -8.65 -2.29
C GLY A 467 -29.54 -9.64 -1.26
N ARG A 468 -30.80 -9.49 -0.82
CA ARG A 468 -31.49 -10.45 0.06
C ARG A 468 -31.98 -11.70 -0.68
N LEU A 469 -32.09 -11.63 -2.00
CA LEU A 469 -32.59 -12.71 -2.87
C LEU A 469 -31.44 -13.56 -3.46
N THR A 470 -30.19 -13.40 -3.00
CA THR A 470 -29.14 -14.36 -3.33
C THR A 470 -29.53 -15.69 -2.68
N GLU A 471 -30.02 -16.60 -3.50
CA GLU A 471 -30.23 -18.00 -3.14
C GLU A 471 -28.98 -18.53 -2.47
N ALA A 472 -29.15 -19.37 -1.44
CA ALA A 472 -28.05 -20.06 -0.83
C ALA A 472 -27.24 -20.76 -1.94
N PRO A 473 -25.91 -20.62 -2.01
CA PRO A 473 -25.14 -21.23 -3.07
C PRO A 473 -25.45 -22.73 -3.11
N ASP A 474 -25.89 -23.17 -4.27
CA ASP A 474 -26.14 -24.58 -4.54
C ASP A 474 -24.79 -25.31 -4.54
N PHE A 475 -24.57 -26.11 -3.52
CA PHE A 475 -23.36 -26.92 -3.37
C PHE A 475 -23.46 -28.29 -4.03
N SER A 476 -24.59 -28.64 -4.66
CA SER A 476 -24.83 -29.95 -5.28
C SER A 476 -23.77 -30.31 -6.34
N SER A 477 -23.21 -29.31 -7.02
CA SER A 477 -22.08 -29.54 -7.95
C SER A 477 -20.77 -29.89 -7.24
N TYR A 478 -20.59 -29.47 -5.99
CA TYR A 478 -19.41 -29.84 -5.17
C TYR A 478 -19.56 -31.25 -4.59
N ASP A 479 -20.79 -31.64 -4.20
CA ASP A 479 -21.06 -32.99 -3.70
C ASP A 479 -20.88 -34.00 -4.83
N GLN A 480 -21.30 -33.70 -6.06
CA GLN A 480 -21.06 -34.54 -7.26
C GLN A 480 -19.56 -34.69 -7.57
N MET A 481 -18.76 -33.61 -7.46
CA MET A 481 -17.32 -33.68 -7.65
C MET A 481 -16.59 -34.52 -6.59
N LEU A 482 -17.12 -34.55 -5.36
CA LEU A 482 -16.58 -35.39 -4.29
C LEU A 482 -16.93 -36.86 -4.50
N GLU A 483 -18.17 -37.16 -4.92
CA GLU A 483 -18.60 -38.51 -5.27
C GLU A 483 -17.83 -39.08 -6.48
N GLU A 484 -17.60 -38.27 -7.53
CA GLU A 484 -16.79 -38.67 -8.69
C GLU A 484 -15.31 -38.90 -8.31
N ALA A 485 -14.73 -38.14 -7.36
CA ALA A 485 -13.37 -38.33 -6.90
C ALA A 485 -13.22 -39.60 -6.03
N GLU A 486 -14.23 -39.93 -5.20
CA GLU A 486 -14.25 -41.16 -4.42
C GLU A 486 -14.43 -42.41 -5.33
N GLU A 487 -15.22 -42.31 -6.40
CA GLU A 487 -15.37 -43.39 -7.38
C GLU A 487 -14.13 -43.62 -8.24
N GLU A 488 -13.30 -42.59 -8.48
CA GLU A 488 -12.02 -42.73 -9.17
C GLU A 488 -10.95 -43.37 -8.28
N GLU A 489 -10.91 -43.05 -6.98
CA GLU A 489 -9.99 -43.69 -6.02
C GLU A 489 -10.34 -45.19 -5.77
N GLU A 490 -11.63 -45.59 -5.84
CA GLU A 490 -12.02 -47.00 -5.73
C GLU A 490 -11.73 -47.83 -7.02
N LYS A 491 -11.49 -47.18 -8.16
CA LYS A 491 -11.16 -47.87 -9.42
C LYS A 491 -9.66 -48.07 -9.65
N ASP A 492 -8.82 -47.33 -8.92
CA ASP A 492 -7.35 -47.41 -9.04
C ASP A 492 -6.68 -48.17 -7.87
N GLY A 493 -7.45 -48.73 -6.91
CA GLY A 493 -7.01 -49.57 -5.83
C GLY A 493 -7.33 -51.06 -6.12
#